data_2a83fed511b0da1dbfc46a4a70878b07
#
_entry.id   2a83fed511b0da1dbfc46a4a70878b07
#
_cell.length_a   1.000
_cell.length_b   1.000
_cell.length_c   1.000
_cell.angle_alpha   90.00
_cell.angle_beta   90.00
_cell.angle_gamma   90.00
#
_symmetry.space_group_name_H-M   'P 1'
#
loop_
_entity.id
_entity.type
_entity.pdbx_description
1 polymer ?
#
loop_
_entity_poly.entity_id
_entity_poly.type
_entity_poly.pdbx_seq_one_letter_code
_entity_poly.pdbx_strand_id
1 'polypeptide(L)'
;MNIIITGATGFVGKNLSKFLKEKGHHISPLSLRKAWELDQNAEAIIHLAGKAHDTKNTSAEKEYFEINTELTKKLFKEFLNTTAQDFIYFSSVKATADTVEGFLDENHTSNPQTPYGKSKLEAEEFLLSQKLPENKRLFIIRPCMIHGPGNKGNLNLLYKFVQKGIPYPLAAFENKRSFLSIDNLNFLILEMLSNKNVDSGIYNFADDEVLSTNELVKLIANTSGKKEKLWKISSKLISATAKMGDVMKLPLNSERLKKLTENYWVSNQKIKNALGIAKLPVSASEGLEKTIKSFK
;
A
#
# COMPACT_ATOMS: atom_id res chain seq x y z
N MET A 1 6.02 23.78 -5.78
CA MET A 1 7.00 23.23 -4.82
C MET A 1 8.06 22.44 -5.58
N ASN A 2 9.30 22.44 -5.09
CA ASN A 2 10.35 21.54 -5.52
C ASN A 2 10.33 20.27 -4.64
N ILE A 3 10.05 19.12 -5.22
CA ILE A 3 9.82 17.88 -4.48
C ILE A 3 10.82 16.81 -4.92
N ILE A 4 11.58 16.28 -3.97
CA ILE A 4 12.42 15.11 -4.20
C ILE A 4 11.57 13.85 -4.04
N ILE A 5 11.63 12.93 -5.01
CA ILE A 5 10.96 11.64 -4.93
C ILE A 5 11.98 10.51 -5.08
N THR A 6 12.16 9.73 -4.03
CA THR A 6 12.91 8.47 -4.13
C THR A 6 11.98 7.36 -4.63
N GLY A 7 12.53 6.37 -5.34
CA GLY A 7 11.68 5.31 -5.92
C GLY A 7 10.76 5.78 -7.06
N ALA A 8 11.06 6.92 -7.69
CA ALA A 8 10.27 7.53 -8.78
C ALA A 8 10.03 6.62 -9.99
N THR A 9 10.84 5.58 -10.20
CA THR A 9 10.69 4.60 -11.29
C THR A 9 9.73 3.46 -10.98
N GLY A 10 9.31 3.32 -9.71
CA GLY A 10 8.33 2.33 -9.27
C GLY A 10 6.90 2.66 -9.72
N PHE A 11 5.96 1.77 -9.43
CA PHE A 11 4.54 1.95 -9.78
C PHE A 11 3.95 3.24 -9.18
N VAL A 12 4.05 3.41 -7.87
CA VAL A 12 3.56 4.61 -7.17
C VAL A 12 4.35 5.84 -7.62
N GLY A 13 5.69 5.74 -7.66
CA GLY A 13 6.56 6.86 -8.01
C GLY A 13 6.28 7.45 -9.39
N LYS A 14 6.06 6.61 -10.41
CA LYS A 14 5.71 7.08 -11.76
C LYS A 14 4.38 7.81 -11.81
N ASN A 15 3.35 7.24 -11.17
CA ASN A 15 2.00 7.83 -11.15
C ASN A 15 1.99 9.15 -10.36
N LEU A 16 2.57 9.15 -9.16
CA LEU A 16 2.63 10.33 -8.31
C LEU A 16 3.48 11.45 -8.94
N SER A 17 4.64 11.12 -9.51
CA SER A 17 5.49 12.11 -10.19
C SER A 17 4.78 12.77 -11.36
N LYS A 18 4.05 11.98 -12.16
CA LYS A 18 3.25 12.50 -13.27
C LYS A 18 2.16 13.42 -12.75
N PHE A 19 1.37 12.98 -11.79
CA PHE A 19 0.27 13.74 -11.21
C PHE A 19 0.73 15.07 -10.59
N LEU A 20 1.80 15.05 -9.78
CA LEU A 20 2.31 16.27 -9.15
C LEU A 20 2.87 17.27 -10.17
N LYS A 21 3.51 16.79 -11.24
CA LYS A 21 3.93 17.65 -12.37
C LYS A 21 2.75 18.33 -13.06
N GLU A 22 1.65 17.59 -13.29
CA GLU A 22 0.40 18.13 -13.86
C GLU A 22 -0.27 19.18 -12.94
N LYS A 23 0.05 19.12 -11.62
CA LYS A 23 -0.37 20.13 -10.61
C LYS A 23 0.63 21.28 -10.45
N GLY A 24 1.65 21.38 -11.32
CA GLY A 24 2.60 22.48 -11.35
C GLY A 24 3.78 22.36 -10.37
N HIS A 25 4.03 21.17 -9.80
CA HIS A 25 5.19 20.93 -8.95
C HIS A 25 6.41 20.50 -9.78
N HIS A 26 7.60 20.94 -9.36
CA HIS A 26 8.86 20.46 -9.91
C HIS A 26 9.29 19.19 -9.18
N ILE A 27 9.55 18.12 -9.93
CA ILE A 27 9.87 16.80 -9.36
C ILE A 27 11.30 16.41 -9.71
N SER A 28 12.13 16.22 -8.68
CA SER A 28 13.51 15.75 -8.75
C SER A 28 13.60 14.28 -8.33
N PRO A 29 13.73 13.32 -9.27
CA PRO A 29 13.90 11.90 -8.93
C PRO A 29 15.25 11.66 -8.26
N LEU A 30 15.26 10.98 -7.10
CA LEU A 30 16.50 10.61 -6.40
C LEU A 30 16.64 9.08 -6.33
N SER A 31 17.79 8.57 -6.77
CA SER A 31 18.15 7.15 -6.64
C SER A 31 19.10 6.95 -5.46
N LEU A 32 18.69 6.11 -4.51
CA LEU A 32 19.50 5.75 -3.33
C LEU A 32 20.48 4.58 -3.58
N ARG A 33 20.56 4.08 -4.83
CA ARG A 33 21.43 2.93 -5.19
C ARG A 33 22.89 3.30 -5.42
N LYS A 34 23.18 4.57 -5.55
CA LYS A 34 24.54 5.14 -5.75
C LYS A 34 24.75 6.22 -4.70
N ALA A 35 25.94 6.82 -4.67
CA ALA A 35 26.15 8.05 -3.91
C ALA A 35 25.14 9.12 -4.36
N TRP A 36 24.58 9.84 -3.42
CA TRP A 36 23.54 10.84 -3.65
C TRP A 36 23.72 12.03 -2.71
N GLU A 37 23.21 13.16 -3.15
CA GLU A 37 23.12 14.40 -2.39
C GLU A 37 21.69 14.94 -2.53
N LEU A 38 21.20 15.64 -1.51
CA LEU A 38 19.90 16.29 -1.56
C LEU A 38 20.01 17.66 -2.19
N ASP A 39 19.07 17.99 -3.09
CA ASP A 39 18.92 19.34 -3.59
C ASP A 39 18.50 20.26 -2.43
N GLN A 40 19.34 21.26 -2.15
CA GLN A 40 19.11 22.22 -1.06
C GLN A 40 17.89 23.14 -1.32
N ASN A 41 17.40 23.23 -2.54
CA ASN A 41 16.19 23.98 -2.89
C ASN A 41 14.91 23.13 -2.76
N ALA A 42 15.00 21.87 -2.33
CA ALA A 42 13.83 21.03 -2.11
C ALA A 42 12.99 21.55 -0.94
N GLU A 43 11.67 21.58 -1.14
CA GLU A 43 10.69 21.96 -0.13
C GLU A 43 10.05 20.74 0.54
N ALA A 44 10.04 19.59 -0.15
CA ALA A 44 9.53 18.33 0.37
C ALA A 44 10.32 17.12 -0.16
N ILE A 45 10.38 16.07 0.64
CA ILE A 45 10.93 14.75 0.26
C ILE A 45 9.85 13.69 0.41
N ILE A 46 9.57 12.97 -0.69
CA ILE A 46 8.67 11.81 -0.69
C ILE A 46 9.50 10.54 -0.85
N HIS A 47 9.57 9.76 0.21
CA HIS A 47 10.39 8.56 0.25
C HIS A 47 9.57 7.31 -0.09
N LEU A 48 9.56 6.93 -1.39
CA LEU A 48 8.90 5.73 -1.91
C LEU A 48 9.87 4.56 -2.13
N ALA A 49 11.18 4.83 -2.13
CA ALA A 49 12.16 3.77 -2.33
C ALA A 49 12.08 2.76 -1.19
N GLY A 50 12.00 1.49 -1.55
CA GLY A 50 11.93 0.40 -0.59
C GLY A 50 11.84 -0.93 -1.31
N LYS A 51 12.19 -2.00 -0.60
CA LYS A 51 11.98 -3.37 -1.02
C LYS A 51 10.55 -3.76 -0.67
N ALA A 52 9.74 -4.03 -1.70
CA ALA A 52 8.36 -4.48 -1.51
C ALA A 52 8.31 -5.91 -0.97
N HIS A 53 7.17 -6.28 -0.40
CA HIS A 53 6.94 -7.65 0.07
C HIS A 53 7.15 -8.66 -1.07
N ASP A 54 8.09 -9.58 -0.86
CA ASP A 54 8.37 -10.65 -1.81
C ASP A 54 7.44 -11.84 -1.55
N THR A 55 6.46 -12.01 -2.43
CA THR A 55 5.50 -13.13 -2.34
C THR A 55 6.14 -14.50 -2.61
N LYS A 56 7.37 -14.53 -3.12
CA LYS A 56 8.11 -15.76 -3.41
C LYS A 56 9.05 -16.20 -2.28
N ASN A 57 9.20 -15.37 -1.23
CA ASN A 57 10.13 -15.61 -0.11
C ASN A 57 11.58 -15.92 -0.56
N THR A 58 12.04 -15.29 -1.63
CA THR A 58 13.39 -15.53 -2.18
C THR A 58 14.43 -14.55 -1.65
N SER A 59 14.00 -13.48 -1.01
CA SER A 59 14.87 -12.41 -0.49
C SER A 59 15.38 -12.74 0.91
N ALA A 60 16.66 -12.49 1.16
CA ALA A 60 17.22 -12.57 2.49
C ALA A 60 16.57 -11.52 3.42
N GLU A 61 16.27 -11.90 4.65
CA GLU A 61 15.69 -11.01 5.65
C GLU A 61 16.49 -9.71 5.80
N LYS A 62 17.82 -9.82 5.88
CA LYS A 62 18.75 -8.70 6.01
C LYS A 62 18.56 -7.61 4.94
N GLU A 63 18.23 -8.00 3.72
CA GLU A 63 18.05 -7.07 2.60
C GLU A 63 16.84 -6.14 2.80
N TYR A 64 15.79 -6.61 3.50
CA TYR A 64 14.67 -5.75 3.87
C TYR A 64 15.10 -4.64 4.84
N PHE A 65 15.90 -4.97 5.84
CA PHE A 65 16.38 -3.98 6.81
C PHE A 65 17.38 -3.02 6.18
N GLU A 66 18.30 -3.49 5.38
CA GLU A 66 19.26 -2.62 4.67
C GLU A 66 18.54 -1.58 3.80
N ILE A 67 17.51 -2.00 3.04
CA ILE A 67 16.83 -1.12 2.09
C ILE A 67 15.72 -0.31 2.75
N ASN A 68 14.85 -0.93 3.56
CA ASN A 68 13.69 -0.23 4.12
C ASN A 68 14.02 0.55 5.39
N THR A 69 15.00 0.11 6.16
CA THR A 69 15.35 0.74 7.43
C THR A 69 16.58 1.63 7.31
N GLU A 70 17.73 1.06 6.94
CA GLU A 70 18.99 1.82 6.98
C GLU A 70 19.05 2.96 5.95
N LEU A 71 18.57 2.75 4.74
CA LEU A 71 18.49 3.84 3.76
C LEU A 71 17.49 4.93 4.18
N THR A 72 16.38 4.56 4.84
CA THR A 72 15.43 5.53 5.39
C THR A 72 16.06 6.35 6.51
N LYS A 73 16.77 5.69 7.44
CA LYS A 73 17.52 6.36 8.53
C LYS A 73 18.53 7.37 7.96
N LYS A 74 19.30 6.96 6.96
CA LYS A 74 20.29 7.84 6.31
C LYS A 74 19.61 9.03 5.63
N LEU A 75 18.59 8.78 4.82
CA LEU A 75 17.89 9.85 4.09
C LEU A 75 17.24 10.86 5.05
N PHE A 76 16.64 10.38 6.13
CA PHE A 76 16.00 11.26 7.11
C PHE A 76 17.02 12.14 7.87
N LYS A 77 18.18 11.58 8.24
CA LYS A 77 19.26 12.37 8.86
C LYS A 77 19.71 13.51 7.95
N GLU A 78 19.86 13.25 6.65
CA GLU A 78 20.21 14.29 5.68
C GLU A 78 19.07 15.32 5.54
N PHE A 79 17.78 14.88 5.49
CA PHE A 79 16.63 15.78 5.48
C PHE A 79 16.65 16.78 6.63
N LEU A 80 17.03 16.36 7.84
CA LEU A 80 17.09 17.26 8.99
C LEU A 80 18.04 18.44 8.79
N ASN A 81 19.07 18.29 7.93
CA ASN A 81 20.06 19.30 7.61
C ASN A 81 19.71 20.14 6.37
N THR A 82 18.56 19.91 5.71
CA THR A 82 18.12 20.68 4.53
C THR A 82 17.13 21.78 4.92
N THR A 83 16.74 22.60 3.94
CA THR A 83 15.65 23.58 4.05
C THR A 83 14.26 22.95 3.83
N ALA A 84 14.18 21.71 3.35
CA ALA A 84 12.93 21.01 3.12
C ALA A 84 12.10 20.92 4.41
N GLN A 85 10.80 21.22 4.29
CA GLN A 85 9.88 21.25 5.44
C GLN A 85 9.16 19.92 5.65
N ASP A 86 8.85 19.20 4.57
CA ASP A 86 8.01 18.01 4.63
C ASP A 86 8.78 16.74 4.28
N PHE A 87 8.72 15.74 5.16
CA PHE A 87 9.21 14.39 4.88
C PHE A 87 8.05 13.41 4.91
N ILE A 88 7.74 12.82 3.75
CA ILE A 88 6.67 11.83 3.60
C ILE A 88 7.31 10.46 3.40
N TYR A 89 7.19 9.59 4.39
CA TYR A 89 7.68 8.22 4.34
C TYR A 89 6.58 7.23 3.99
N PHE A 90 6.77 6.46 2.94
CA PHE A 90 5.85 5.37 2.57
C PHE A 90 6.22 4.08 3.30
N SER A 91 5.49 3.85 4.38
CA SER A 91 5.47 2.59 5.10
C SER A 91 4.47 1.60 4.48
N SER A 92 3.75 0.88 5.29
CA SER A 92 2.70 -0.07 4.91
C SER A 92 1.83 -0.39 6.11
N VAL A 93 0.56 -0.69 5.92
CA VAL A 93 -0.28 -1.30 6.97
C VAL A 93 0.30 -2.61 7.50
N LYS A 94 1.17 -3.29 6.73
CA LYS A 94 1.91 -4.48 7.18
C LYS A 94 2.98 -4.19 8.24
N ALA A 95 3.35 -2.93 8.47
CA ALA A 95 4.16 -2.53 9.61
C ALA A 95 3.38 -2.67 10.93
N THR A 96 2.05 -2.63 10.87
CA THR A 96 1.21 -2.80 12.06
C THR A 96 0.86 -4.27 12.28
N ALA A 97 0.28 -4.95 11.30
CA ALA A 97 -0.18 -6.32 11.46
C ALA A 97 -0.21 -7.08 10.13
N ASP A 98 0.03 -8.38 10.17
CA ASP A 98 -0.13 -9.26 9.00
C ASP A 98 -1.59 -9.69 8.80
N THR A 99 -2.37 -9.78 9.88
CA THR A 99 -3.82 -10.08 9.88
C THR A 99 -4.53 -9.13 10.83
N VAL A 100 -5.80 -8.82 10.56
CA VAL A 100 -6.60 -7.87 11.34
C VAL A 100 -7.90 -8.51 11.77
N GLU A 101 -8.20 -8.43 13.06
CA GLU A 101 -9.52 -8.70 13.61
C GLU A 101 -10.30 -7.38 13.71
N GLY A 102 -11.47 -7.31 13.07
CA GLY A 102 -12.22 -6.06 12.95
C GLY A 102 -11.63 -5.11 11.90
N PHE A 103 -11.31 -3.88 12.30
CA PHE A 103 -10.65 -2.89 11.43
C PHE A 103 -9.35 -2.37 12.06
N LEU A 104 -8.42 -1.96 11.23
CA LEU A 104 -7.12 -1.44 11.62
C LEU A 104 -7.12 0.08 11.52
N ASP A 105 -6.88 0.75 12.63
CA ASP A 105 -6.60 2.18 12.70
C ASP A 105 -5.15 2.43 13.14
N GLU A 106 -4.77 3.70 13.31
CA GLU A 106 -3.42 4.10 13.69
C GLU A 106 -3.09 3.86 15.18
N ASN A 107 -4.09 3.59 16.02
CA ASN A 107 -3.93 3.29 17.44
C ASN A 107 -3.63 1.79 17.69
N HIS A 108 -3.75 0.97 16.66
CA HIS A 108 -3.50 -0.46 16.76
C HIS A 108 -2.03 -0.75 17.11
N THR A 109 -1.79 -1.55 18.15
CA THR A 109 -0.43 -1.94 18.55
C THR A 109 0.25 -2.73 17.44
N SER A 110 1.40 -2.24 16.99
CA SER A 110 2.16 -2.87 15.91
C SER A 110 2.84 -4.16 16.37
N ASN A 111 2.60 -5.27 15.64
CA ASN A 111 3.23 -6.57 15.88
C ASN A 111 3.38 -7.36 14.57
N PRO A 112 4.15 -6.84 13.59
CA PRO A 112 4.38 -7.54 12.32
C PRO A 112 5.23 -8.79 12.52
N GLN A 113 4.90 -9.86 11.78
CA GLN A 113 5.66 -11.12 11.84
C GLN A 113 6.62 -11.28 10.65
N THR A 114 6.28 -10.65 9.52
CA THR A 114 7.09 -10.76 8.31
C THR A 114 8.32 -9.84 8.35
N PRO A 115 9.47 -10.22 7.75
CA PRO A 115 10.65 -9.37 7.65
C PRO A 115 10.36 -8.02 6.99
N TYR A 116 9.48 -8.00 6.00
CA TYR A 116 9.00 -6.77 5.37
C TYR A 116 8.31 -5.85 6.38
N GLY A 117 7.30 -6.36 7.11
CA GLY A 117 6.57 -5.59 8.11
C GLY A 117 7.49 -5.07 9.22
N LYS A 118 8.37 -5.94 9.74
CA LYS A 118 9.36 -5.59 10.78
C LYS A 118 10.31 -4.49 10.32
N SER A 119 10.84 -4.57 9.09
CA SER A 119 11.75 -3.55 8.55
C SER A 119 11.07 -2.20 8.35
N LYS A 120 9.78 -2.19 7.98
CA LYS A 120 8.99 -0.97 7.89
C LYS A 120 8.70 -0.37 9.26
N LEU A 121 8.33 -1.20 10.25
CA LEU A 121 8.08 -0.76 11.63
C LEU A 121 9.36 -0.17 12.25
N GLU A 122 10.51 -0.82 12.13
CA GLU A 122 11.77 -0.31 12.66
C GLU A 122 12.14 1.05 12.06
N ALA A 123 11.86 1.26 10.78
CA ALA A 123 12.04 2.57 10.16
C ALA A 123 11.09 3.62 10.75
N GLU A 124 9.81 3.28 10.97
CA GLU A 124 8.84 4.18 11.61
C GLU A 124 9.25 4.56 13.03
N GLU A 125 9.65 3.58 13.85
CA GLU A 125 10.11 3.80 15.22
C GLU A 125 11.32 4.72 15.27
N PHE A 126 12.28 4.52 14.36
CA PHE A 126 13.42 5.42 14.24
C PHE A 126 12.97 6.84 13.88
N LEU A 127 12.12 7.01 12.87
CA LEU A 127 11.64 8.33 12.43
C LEU A 127 10.93 9.07 13.56
N LEU A 128 10.06 8.38 14.30
CA LEU A 128 9.29 8.94 15.41
C LEU A 128 10.15 9.26 16.65
N SER A 129 11.27 8.58 16.83
CA SER A 129 12.20 8.85 17.92
C SER A 129 13.06 10.10 17.72
N GLN A 130 13.08 10.65 16.49
CA GLN A 130 13.91 11.82 16.20
C GLN A 130 13.25 13.12 16.65
N LYS A 131 14.04 14.02 17.21
CA LYS A 131 13.58 15.38 17.51
C LYS A 131 13.41 16.16 16.19
N LEU A 132 12.16 16.48 15.87
CA LEU A 132 11.83 17.24 14.66
C LEU A 132 11.92 18.75 14.95
N PRO A 133 12.62 19.56 14.12
CA PRO A 133 12.59 21.01 14.21
C PRO A 133 11.15 21.54 13.98
N GLU A 134 10.80 22.66 14.61
CA GLU A 134 9.43 23.23 14.59
C GLU A 134 8.91 23.53 13.18
N ASN A 135 9.82 23.89 12.25
CA ASN A 135 9.49 24.19 10.86
C ASN A 135 9.42 22.94 9.96
N LYS A 136 9.58 21.74 10.50
CA LYS A 136 9.57 20.49 9.72
C LYS A 136 8.37 19.62 10.12
N ARG A 137 7.85 18.87 9.12
CA ARG A 137 6.78 17.90 9.33
C ARG A 137 7.20 16.51 8.85
N LEU A 138 6.83 15.51 9.62
CA LEU A 138 7.04 14.09 9.30
C LEU A 138 5.69 13.40 9.12
N PHE A 139 5.47 12.84 7.95
CA PHE A 139 4.29 12.03 7.65
C PHE A 139 4.70 10.59 7.35
N ILE A 140 4.18 9.66 8.13
CA ILE A 140 4.36 8.22 7.92
C ILE A 140 3.06 7.69 7.31
N ILE A 141 3.11 7.34 6.04
CA ILE A 141 1.95 6.84 5.31
C ILE A 141 1.95 5.32 5.36
N ARG A 142 0.88 4.73 5.87
CA ARG A 142 0.64 3.29 5.86
C ARG A 142 -0.44 2.94 4.82
N PRO A 143 -0.09 2.76 3.55
CA PRO A 143 -1.07 2.38 2.55
C PRO A 143 -1.46 0.91 2.69
N CYS A 144 -2.74 0.60 2.41
CA CYS A 144 -3.18 -0.76 2.15
C CYS A 144 -2.80 -1.19 0.71
N MET A 145 -3.49 -2.15 0.11
CA MET A 145 -3.16 -2.64 -1.24
C MET A 145 -3.40 -1.59 -2.32
N ILE A 146 -2.34 -0.96 -2.79
CA ILE A 146 -2.40 0.07 -3.84
C ILE A 146 -2.65 -0.59 -5.20
N HIS A 147 -3.58 -0.02 -5.98
CA HIS A 147 -3.88 -0.45 -7.34
C HIS A 147 -4.04 0.75 -8.29
N GLY A 148 -3.96 0.48 -9.58
CA GLY A 148 -4.08 1.49 -10.65
C GLY A 148 -3.54 0.97 -11.96
N PRO A 149 -3.63 1.75 -13.06
CA PRO A 149 -3.03 1.43 -14.34
C PRO A 149 -1.52 1.18 -14.22
N GLY A 150 -1.05 0.05 -14.77
CA GLY A 150 0.35 -0.36 -14.68
C GLY A 150 0.72 -1.16 -13.43
N ASN A 151 -0.23 -1.46 -12.54
CA ASN A 151 0.00 -2.33 -11.39
C ASN A 151 0.33 -3.76 -11.84
N LYS A 152 1.29 -4.39 -11.12
CA LYS A 152 1.71 -5.80 -11.31
C LYS A 152 1.62 -6.51 -9.96
N GLY A 153 0.50 -7.15 -9.67
CA GLY A 153 0.31 -7.80 -8.37
C GLY A 153 -0.82 -8.82 -8.36
N ASN A 154 -1.30 -9.13 -7.15
CA ASN A 154 -2.34 -10.15 -6.93
C ASN A 154 -3.65 -9.86 -7.67
N LEU A 155 -4.00 -8.59 -7.87
CA LEU A 155 -5.17 -8.19 -8.66
C LEU A 155 -5.05 -8.66 -10.12
N ASN A 156 -3.86 -8.57 -10.71
CA ASN A 156 -3.58 -9.08 -12.05
C ASN A 156 -3.73 -10.61 -12.15
N LEU A 157 -3.31 -11.33 -11.10
CA LEU A 157 -3.47 -12.78 -11.06
C LEU A 157 -4.96 -13.18 -10.99
N LEU A 158 -5.72 -12.49 -10.15
CA LEU A 158 -7.17 -12.70 -10.05
C LEU A 158 -7.89 -12.34 -11.36
N TYR A 159 -7.50 -11.23 -12.01
CA TYR A 159 -7.98 -10.86 -13.32
C TYR A 159 -7.76 -11.98 -14.34
N LYS A 160 -6.53 -12.48 -14.46
CA LYS A 160 -6.19 -13.59 -15.38
C LYS A 160 -6.98 -14.86 -15.07
N PHE A 161 -7.23 -15.15 -13.81
CA PHE A 161 -8.02 -16.29 -13.36
C PHE A 161 -9.48 -16.16 -13.86
N VAL A 162 -10.10 -14.99 -13.63
CA VAL A 162 -11.47 -14.72 -14.09
C VAL A 162 -11.56 -14.71 -15.62
N GLN A 163 -10.54 -14.15 -16.30
CA GLN A 163 -10.47 -14.13 -17.78
C GLN A 163 -10.46 -15.53 -18.40
N LYS A 164 -9.88 -16.51 -17.74
CA LYS A 164 -9.91 -17.92 -18.18
C LYS A 164 -11.27 -18.58 -18.01
N GLY A 165 -12.24 -17.88 -17.41
CA GLY A 165 -13.58 -18.42 -17.15
C GLY A 165 -13.61 -19.52 -16.11
N ILE A 166 -12.57 -19.66 -15.28
CA ILE A 166 -12.48 -20.64 -14.20
C ILE A 166 -13.39 -20.17 -13.07
N PRO A 167 -14.29 -21.04 -12.54
CA PRO A 167 -15.13 -20.68 -11.42
C PRO A 167 -14.30 -20.42 -10.15
N TYR A 168 -14.62 -19.33 -9.42
CA TYR A 168 -13.97 -19.01 -8.16
C TYR A 168 -14.50 -19.89 -7.03
N PRO A 169 -13.70 -20.82 -6.47
CA PRO A 169 -14.19 -21.87 -5.58
C PRO A 169 -14.36 -21.44 -4.13
N LEU A 170 -13.85 -20.25 -3.76
CA LEU A 170 -13.84 -19.76 -2.37
C LEU A 170 -15.01 -18.82 -2.06
N ALA A 171 -16.09 -18.86 -2.85
CA ALA A 171 -17.22 -17.95 -2.69
C ALA A 171 -18.06 -18.17 -1.41
N ALA A 172 -17.84 -19.26 -0.67
CA ALA A 172 -18.42 -19.47 0.65
C ALA A 172 -17.69 -18.70 1.77
N PHE A 173 -16.52 -18.14 1.49
CA PHE A 173 -15.80 -17.29 2.44
C PHE A 173 -16.18 -15.83 2.20
N GLU A 174 -16.67 -15.20 3.24
CA GLU A 174 -16.93 -13.76 3.24
C GLU A 174 -15.77 -13.06 3.91
N ASN A 175 -15.23 -12.04 3.26
CA ASN A 175 -14.15 -11.23 3.79
C ASN A 175 -14.35 -9.76 3.45
N LYS A 176 -13.65 -8.89 4.19
CA LYS A 176 -13.61 -7.43 3.96
C LYS A 176 -12.18 -7.00 3.72
N ARG A 177 -11.92 -6.39 2.58
CA ARG A 177 -10.57 -5.94 2.20
C ARG A 177 -10.60 -4.49 1.78
N SER A 178 -9.66 -3.73 2.33
CA SER A 178 -9.41 -2.37 1.89
C SER A 178 -8.44 -2.35 0.71
N PHE A 179 -8.74 -1.47 -0.22
CA PHE A 179 -7.92 -1.15 -1.38
C PHE A 179 -7.57 0.34 -1.33
N LEU A 180 -6.59 0.74 -2.11
CA LEU A 180 -6.25 2.14 -2.29
C LEU A 180 -6.00 2.41 -3.77
N SER A 181 -6.87 3.17 -4.39
CA SER A 181 -6.67 3.60 -5.76
C SER A 181 -5.49 4.57 -5.84
N ILE A 182 -4.72 4.48 -6.92
CA ILE A 182 -3.61 5.41 -7.17
C ILE A 182 -4.10 6.87 -7.28
N ASP A 183 -5.34 7.07 -7.72
CA ASP A 183 -5.93 8.39 -7.84
C ASP A 183 -6.19 9.00 -6.44
N ASN A 184 -6.76 8.23 -5.51
CA ASN A 184 -6.95 8.67 -4.12
C ASN A 184 -5.62 8.86 -3.39
N LEU A 185 -4.63 7.99 -3.62
CA LEU A 185 -3.29 8.17 -3.08
C LEU A 185 -2.69 9.51 -3.52
N ASN A 186 -2.74 9.80 -4.82
CA ASN A 186 -2.21 11.04 -5.39
C ASN A 186 -2.92 12.26 -4.83
N PHE A 187 -4.25 12.21 -4.70
CA PHE A 187 -5.06 13.26 -4.09
C PHE A 187 -4.65 13.51 -2.64
N LEU A 188 -4.59 12.46 -1.81
CA LEU A 188 -4.23 12.59 -0.39
C LEU A 188 -2.82 13.18 -0.20
N ILE A 189 -1.84 12.78 -1.02
CA ILE A 189 -0.49 13.35 -0.94
C ILE A 189 -0.48 14.83 -1.33
N LEU A 190 -1.22 15.22 -2.37
CA LEU A 190 -1.32 16.62 -2.77
C LEU A 190 -1.96 17.47 -1.66
N GLU A 191 -3.06 17.01 -1.06
CA GLU A 191 -3.73 17.70 0.03
C GLU A 191 -2.83 17.85 1.27
N MET A 192 -2.07 16.81 1.64
CA MET A 192 -1.11 16.87 2.75
C MET A 192 0.00 17.88 2.52
N LEU A 193 0.54 17.97 1.30
CA LEU A 193 1.56 18.96 0.93
C LEU A 193 1.01 20.38 0.96
N SER A 194 -0.23 20.57 0.53
CA SER A 194 -0.88 21.87 0.40
C SER A 194 -1.41 22.41 1.72
N ASN A 195 -1.92 21.53 2.60
CA ASN A 195 -2.51 21.90 3.87
C ASN A 195 -1.44 21.94 4.98
N LYS A 196 -1.07 23.16 5.42
CA LYS A 196 -0.07 23.35 6.46
C LYS A 196 -0.56 23.05 7.89
N ASN A 197 -1.86 22.81 8.07
CA ASN A 197 -2.47 22.49 9.37
C ASN A 197 -2.52 20.99 9.65
N VAL A 198 -2.05 20.14 8.74
CA VAL A 198 -1.94 18.70 8.98
C VAL A 198 -0.74 18.43 9.89
N ASP A 199 -1.00 17.84 11.04
CA ASP A 199 0.04 17.51 12.03
C ASP A 199 0.93 16.36 11.55
N SER A 200 2.19 16.37 12.02
CA SER A 200 3.10 15.24 11.87
C SER A 200 2.52 13.98 12.50
N GLY A 201 2.72 12.82 11.89
CA GLY A 201 2.23 11.57 12.46
C GLY A 201 2.06 10.43 11.45
N ILE A 202 1.45 9.36 11.94
CA ILE A 202 1.12 8.17 11.16
C ILE A 202 -0.30 8.33 10.60
N TYR A 203 -0.48 7.98 9.32
CA TYR A 203 -1.75 8.01 8.61
C TYR A 203 -1.95 6.76 7.76
N ASN A 204 -3.04 6.05 7.99
CA ASN A 204 -3.45 4.95 7.14
C ASN A 204 -4.12 5.48 5.87
N PHE A 205 -3.74 4.94 4.72
CA PHE A 205 -4.35 5.27 3.43
C PHE A 205 -5.12 4.08 2.89
N ALA A 206 -6.43 4.27 2.72
CA ALA A 206 -7.34 3.31 2.11
C ALA A 206 -8.47 4.08 1.39
N ASP A 207 -9.11 3.45 0.42
CA ASP A 207 -10.36 3.95 -0.15
C ASP A 207 -11.48 3.87 0.90
N ASP A 208 -12.57 4.61 0.70
CA ASP A 208 -13.65 4.71 1.70
C ASP A 208 -14.41 3.40 1.88
N GLU A 209 -14.53 2.60 0.83
CA GLU A 209 -15.29 1.36 0.87
C GLU A 209 -14.37 0.14 0.95
N VAL A 210 -14.83 -0.88 1.67
CA VAL A 210 -14.22 -2.22 1.66
C VAL A 210 -14.96 -3.12 0.68
N LEU A 211 -14.24 -4.03 0.03
CA LEU A 211 -14.82 -5.02 -0.88
C LEU A 211 -14.42 -6.43 -0.45
N SER A 212 -15.36 -7.36 -0.59
CA SER A 212 -15.06 -8.79 -0.50
C SER A 212 -14.34 -9.29 -1.76
N THR A 213 -13.66 -10.41 -1.64
CA THR A 213 -13.07 -11.06 -2.82
C THR A 213 -14.16 -11.48 -3.81
N ASN A 214 -15.35 -11.82 -3.34
CA ASN A 214 -16.50 -12.14 -4.19
C ASN A 214 -16.96 -10.93 -5.01
N GLU A 215 -17.08 -9.75 -4.39
CA GLU A 215 -17.41 -8.50 -5.10
C GLU A 215 -16.33 -8.13 -6.12
N LEU A 216 -15.05 -8.32 -5.76
CA LEU A 216 -13.95 -8.09 -6.68
C LEU A 216 -14.00 -9.03 -7.90
N VAL A 217 -14.32 -10.31 -7.72
CA VAL A 217 -14.50 -11.27 -8.83
C VAL A 217 -15.66 -10.85 -9.73
N LYS A 218 -16.79 -10.41 -9.15
CA LYS A 218 -17.93 -9.87 -9.90
C LYS A 218 -17.55 -8.64 -10.69
N LEU A 219 -16.86 -7.70 -10.06
CA LEU A 219 -16.42 -6.46 -10.70
C LEU A 219 -15.48 -6.75 -11.89
N ILE A 220 -14.52 -7.67 -11.72
CA ILE A 220 -13.62 -8.11 -12.79
C ILE A 220 -14.42 -8.73 -13.94
N ALA A 221 -15.36 -9.63 -13.66
CA ALA A 221 -16.17 -10.30 -14.68
C ALA A 221 -16.99 -9.26 -15.47
N ASN A 222 -17.73 -8.40 -14.78
CA ASN A 222 -18.59 -7.38 -15.39
C ASN A 222 -17.79 -6.39 -16.24
N THR A 223 -16.69 -5.84 -15.69
CA THR A 223 -15.81 -4.90 -16.43
C THR A 223 -15.20 -5.53 -17.69
N SER A 224 -15.08 -6.85 -17.70
CA SER A 224 -14.53 -7.62 -18.81
C SER A 224 -15.57 -8.18 -19.76
N GLY A 225 -16.85 -7.90 -19.55
CA GLY A 225 -17.96 -8.43 -20.37
C GLY A 225 -18.18 -9.94 -20.22
N LYS A 226 -17.83 -10.52 -19.06
CA LYS A 226 -17.97 -11.95 -18.78
C LYS A 226 -19.01 -12.20 -17.68
N LYS A 227 -19.59 -13.39 -17.68
CA LYS A 227 -20.44 -13.84 -16.56
C LYS A 227 -19.57 -14.22 -15.37
N GLU A 228 -19.96 -13.77 -14.19
CA GLU A 228 -19.38 -14.20 -12.94
C GLU A 228 -19.59 -15.69 -12.70
N LYS A 229 -18.60 -16.40 -12.19
CA LYS A 229 -18.68 -17.82 -11.83
C LYS A 229 -18.18 -17.98 -10.41
N LEU A 230 -19.10 -17.87 -9.45
CA LEU A 230 -18.85 -18.03 -8.02
C LEU A 230 -19.36 -19.37 -7.54
N TRP A 231 -18.46 -20.24 -7.09
CA TRP A 231 -18.83 -21.54 -6.52
C TRP A 231 -18.73 -21.50 -5.00
N LYS A 232 -19.87 -21.67 -4.34
CA LYS A 232 -19.98 -21.74 -2.89
C LYS A 232 -19.70 -23.17 -2.39
N ILE A 233 -18.46 -23.62 -2.55
CA ILE A 233 -18.00 -24.89 -1.97
C ILE A 233 -17.92 -24.72 -0.45
N SER A 234 -18.40 -25.71 0.33
CA SER A 234 -18.35 -25.66 1.78
C SER A 234 -16.97 -25.28 2.31
N SER A 235 -16.93 -24.27 3.17
CA SER A 235 -15.68 -23.79 3.79
C SER A 235 -14.96 -24.89 4.57
N LYS A 236 -15.72 -25.82 5.19
CA LYS A 236 -15.17 -26.99 5.89
C LYS A 236 -14.43 -27.93 4.93
N LEU A 237 -14.99 -28.18 3.73
CA LEU A 237 -14.36 -29.04 2.72
C LEU A 237 -13.09 -28.38 2.18
N ILE A 238 -13.14 -27.09 1.84
CA ILE A 238 -11.96 -26.34 1.39
C ILE A 238 -10.86 -26.32 2.46
N SER A 239 -11.23 -26.10 3.73
CA SER A 239 -10.25 -26.11 4.83
C SER A 239 -9.63 -27.49 5.05
N ALA A 240 -10.41 -28.56 4.88
CA ALA A 240 -9.88 -29.92 4.95
C ALA A 240 -8.89 -30.21 3.81
N THR A 241 -9.21 -29.80 2.57
CA THR A 241 -8.29 -29.96 1.43
C THR A 241 -7.03 -29.11 1.60
N ALA A 242 -7.12 -27.91 2.16
CA ALA A 242 -5.96 -27.08 2.46
C ALA A 242 -5.04 -27.71 3.51
N LYS A 243 -5.58 -28.32 4.57
CA LYS A 243 -4.81 -29.08 5.56
C LYS A 243 -4.12 -30.30 4.94
N MET A 244 -4.79 -31.01 4.03
CA MET A 244 -4.13 -32.06 3.26
C MET A 244 -2.99 -31.49 2.41
N GLY A 245 -3.20 -30.30 1.85
CA GLY A 245 -2.17 -29.59 1.09
C GLY A 245 -0.93 -29.22 1.90
N ASP A 246 -1.07 -28.96 3.20
CA ASP A 246 0.08 -28.74 4.10
C ASP A 246 1.00 -29.95 4.17
N VAL A 247 0.41 -31.17 4.26
CA VAL A 247 1.14 -32.42 4.34
C VAL A 247 1.74 -32.82 2.99
N MET A 248 0.95 -32.72 1.93
CA MET A 248 1.31 -33.16 0.58
C MET A 248 2.08 -32.09 -0.23
N LYS A 249 2.35 -30.91 0.36
CA LYS A 249 2.98 -29.75 -0.29
C LYS A 249 2.26 -29.31 -1.58
N LEU A 250 0.92 -29.33 -1.56
CA LEU A 250 0.09 -28.95 -2.71
C LEU A 250 0.02 -27.41 -2.88
N PRO A 251 -0.37 -26.94 -4.08
CA PRO A 251 -0.53 -25.49 -4.33
C PRO A 251 -1.53 -24.79 -3.40
N LEU A 252 -2.60 -25.45 -2.98
CA LEU A 252 -3.53 -24.95 -1.96
C LEU A 252 -3.15 -25.56 -0.61
N ASN A 253 -2.74 -24.71 0.32
CA ASN A 253 -2.42 -25.06 1.70
C ASN A 253 -3.12 -24.07 2.66
N SER A 254 -3.06 -24.33 3.97
CA SER A 254 -3.73 -23.52 5.00
C SER A 254 -3.27 -22.07 5.01
N GLU A 255 -1.97 -21.80 4.82
CA GLU A 255 -1.42 -20.45 4.76
C GLU A 255 -1.97 -19.66 3.56
N ARG A 256 -1.98 -20.27 2.37
CA ARG A 256 -2.52 -19.63 1.17
C ARG A 256 -4.02 -19.42 1.26
N LEU A 257 -4.76 -20.41 1.80
CA LEU A 257 -6.19 -20.27 2.03
C LEU A 257 -6.46 -19.08 2.96
N LYS A 258 -5.75 -18.98 4.09
CA LYS A 258 -5.85 -17.86 5.02
C LYS A 258 -5.63 -16.53 4.29
N LYS A 259 -4.54 -16.37 3.53
CA LYS A 259 -4.23 -15.15 2.77
C LYS A 259 -5.30 -14.76 1.74
N LEU A 260 -6.04 -15.73 1.19
CA LEU A 260 -7.11 -15.50 0.21
C LEU A 260 -8.45 -15.14 0.86
N THR A 261 -8.68 -15.58 2.09
CA THR A 261 -10.00 -15.49 2.76
C THR A 261 -10.01 -14.56 3.98
N GLU A 262 -8.85 -14.08 4.45
CA GLU A 262 -8.75 -13.20 5.61
C GLU A 262 -9.35 -11.82 5.37
N ASN A 263 -9.82 -11.23 6.46
CA ASN A 263 -10.18 -9.82 6.51
C ASN A 263 -8.92 -8.96 6.56
N TYR A 264 -8.98 -7.81 5.91
CA TYR A 264 -7.98 -6.76 6.05
C TYR A 264 -8.65 -5.40 5.82
N TRP A 265 -9.41 -4.96 6.80
CA TRP A 265 -10.13 -3.69 6.77
C TRP A 265 -9.30 -2.61 7.44
N VAL A 266 -9.04 -1.50 6.76
CA VAL A 266 -8.21 -0.38 7.21
C VAL A 266 -9.07 0.89 7.25
N SER A 267 -9.01 1.61 8.36
CA SER A 267 -9.66 2.90 8.52
C SER A 267 -8.78 4.01 7.91
N ASN A 268 -9.40 4.89 7.13
CA ASN A 268 -8.80 6.12 6.62
C ASN A 268 -9.33 7.38 7.35
N GLN A 269 -10.04 7.20 8.47
CA GLN A 269 -10.76 8.28 9.12
C GLN A 269 -9.83 9.37 9.66
N LYS A 270 -8.65 9.00 10.15
CA LYS A 270 -7.68 9.96 10.69
C LYS A 270 -7.21 10.96 9.64
N ILE A 271 -6.82 10.48 8.44
CA ILE A 271 -6.39 11.38 7.36
C ILE A 271 -7.55 12.23 6.84
N LYS A 272 -8.76 11.68 6.73
CA LYS A 272 -9.93 12.46 6.33
C LYS A 272 -10.24 13.57 7.31
N ASN A 273 -10.20 13.30 8.61
CA ASN A 273 -10.39 14.30 9.65
C ASN A 273 -9.30 15.39 9.59
N ALA A 274 -8.03 15.00 9.44
CA ALA A 274 -6.91 15.94 9.35
C ALA A 274 -6.99 16.87 8.14
N LEU A 275 -7.58 16.40 7.05
CA LEU A 275 -7.78 17.18 5.82
C LEU A 275 -9.13 17.89 5.77
N GLY A 276 -10.06 17.62 6.70
CA GLY A 276 -11.42 18.17 6.70
C GLY A 276 -12.29 17.67 5.55
N ILE A 277 -12.02 16.46 5.04
CA ILE A 277 -12.76 15.86 3.91
C ILE A 277 -13.72 14.77 4.39
N ALA A 278 -14.93 14.76 3.85
CA ALA A 278 -15.93 13.75 4.18
C ALA A 278 -15.77 12.46 3.34
N LYS A 279 -15.37 12.60 2.07
CA LYS A 279 -15.28 11.50 1.10
C LYS A 279 -14.10 11.69 0.17
N LEU A 280 -13.46 10.58 -0.21
CA LEU A 280 -12.41 10.55 -1.24
C LEU A 280 -13.01 10.74 -2.65
N PRO A 281 -12.26 11.34 -3.61
CA PRO A 281 -12.78 11.68 -4.93
C PRO A 281 -13.16 10.47 -5.79
N VAL A 282 -12.57 9.30 -5.54
CA VAL A 282 -12.82 8.09 -6.33
C VAL A 282 -13.29 6.97 -5.41
N SER A 283 -14.43 6.34 -5.71
CA SER A 283 -14.90 5.15 -4.98
C SER A 283 -14.01 3.95 -5.25
N ALA A 284 -14.00 2.97 -4.33
CA ALA A 284 -13.20 1.75 -4.51
C ALA A 284 -13.56 1.00 -5.81
N SER A 285 -14.86 0.96 -6.14
CA SER A 285 -15.33 0.31 -7.38
C SER A 285 -14.84 1.03 -8.64
N GLU A 286 -14.96 2.36 -8.70
CA GLU A 286 -14.50 3.16 -9.86
C GLU A 286 -12.98 3.03 -10.06
N GLY A 287 -12.19 3.12 -8.98
CA GLY A 287 -10.74 2.95 -9.03
C GLY A 287 -10.34 1.55 -9.51
N LEU A 288 -11.02 0.50 -9.03
CA LEU A 288 -10.79 -0.87 -9.45
C LEU A 288 -11.19 -1.11 -10.91
N GLU A 289 -12.33 -0.58 -11.36
CA GLU A 289 -12.73 -0.67 -12.77
C GLU A 289 -11.70 -0.04 -13.72
N LYS A 290 -11.21 1.16 -13.38
CA LYS A 290 -10.15 1.83 -14.14
C LYS A 290 -8.89 0.95 -14.20
N THR A 291 -8.52 0.32 -13.09
CA THR A 291 -7.38 -0.59 -13.03
C THR A 291 -7.60 -1.84 -13.89
N ILE A 292 -8.76 -2.48 -13.79
CA ILE A 292 -9.12 -3.69 -14.54
C ILE A 292 -9.13 -3.40 -16.05
N LYS A 293 -9.68 -2.26 -16.46
CA LYS A 293 -9.67 -1.82 -17.87
C LYS A 293 -8.25 -1.67 -18.42
N SER A 294 -7.28 -1.35 -17.59
CA SER A 294 -5.87 -1.21 -17.99
C SER A 294 -5.10 -2.53 -18.15
N PHE A 295 -5.71 -3.67 -17.78
CA PHE A 295 -5.10 -5.01 -17.92
C PHE A 295 -5.38 -5.66 -19.29
N LYS A 296 -6.18 -5.00 -20.11
CA LYS A 296 -6.54 -5.44 -21.46
C LYS A 296 -5.41 -5.24 -22.47
#